data_54e89c0dc4513488fc3de12d6835dc2d
#
_entry.id   54e89c0dc4513488fc3de12d6835dc2d
#
_cell.length_a   1.000
_cell.length_b   1.000
_cell.length_c   1.000
_cell.angle_alpha   90.00
_cell.angle_beta   90.00
_cell.angle_gamma   90.00
#
_symmetry.space_group_name_H-M   'P 1'
#
loop_
_entity.id
_entity.type
_entity.pdbx_description
1 polymer ?
#
loop_
_entity_poly.entity_id
_entity_poly.type
_entity_poly.pdbx_seq_one_letter_code
_entity_poly.pdbx_strand_id
1 'polypeptide(L)'
;MAQYSLEKCAEFAANPHLRAPLSAFTANPRMRDPALYRPSPELAEAVNVALHLGIPLLLTGEPGCGKTELAWHLAWYFHLGEPLVFNAKSGSSATDLFYQYDALGHFQYSQNHAEALSPDELERRFICYQALGVAIRSDGRRVVLIDEVDKAPRDFPNDLLDALDKLRFDVPELGKSYHTSDANRPVIVLTSNS
;
A
#
# COMPACT_ATOMS: atom_id res chain seq x y z
N MET A 1 -2.33 -33.15 -12.13
CA MET A 1 -1.49 -31.93 -12.24
C MET A 1 -0.36 -32.21 -13.21
N ALA A 2 -0.15 -31.33 -14.19
CA ALA A 2 1.01 -31.43 -15.07
C ALA A 2 2.26 -31.12 -14.27
N GLN A 3 3.13 -32.11 -14.08
CA GLN A 3 4.38 -31.95 -13.36
C GLN A 3 5.47 -31.52 -14.35
N TYR A 4 6.21 -30.47 -14.02
CA TYR A 4 7.37 -30.04 -14.80
C TYR A 4 8.47 -31.11 -14.71
N SER A 5 9.03 -31.50 -15.84
CA SER A 5 10.15 -32.47 -15.94
C SER A 5 11.10 -32.06 -17.05
N LEU A 6 12.38 -31.96 -16.75
CA LEU A 6 13.42 -31.67 -17.71
C LEU A 6 13.57 -32.81 -18.75
N GLU A 7 13.30 -34.05 -18.36
CA GLU A 7 13.39 -35.23 -19.24
C GLU A 7 12.38 -35.15 -20.40
N LYS A 8 11.23 -34.50 -20.18
CA LYS A 8 10.21 -34.31 -21.23
C LYS A 8 10.51 -33.19 -22.21
N CYS A 9 11.52 -32.35 -21.93
CA CYS A 9 11.82 -31.21 -22.81
C CYS A 9 12.19 -31.63 -24.22
N ALA A 10 12.99 -32.69 -24.38
CA ALA A 10 13.37 -33.23 -25.70
C ALA A 10 12.18 -33.83 -26.47
N GLU A 11 11.30 -34.55 -25.79
CA GLU A 11 10.07 -35.10 -26.32
C GLU A 11 9.12 -33.99 -26.78
N PHE A 12 8.94 -32.95 -26.00
CA PHE A 12 8.09 -31.80 -26.32
C PHE A 12 8.67 -30.92 -27.44
N ALA A 13 9.99 -30.88 -27.59
CA ALA A 13 10.63 -30.22 -28.73
C ALA A 13 10.33 -30.92 -30.04
N ALA A 14 10.35 -32.26 -30.03
CA ALA A 14 10.03 -33.08 -31.20
C ALA A 14 8.52 -33.11 -31.50
N ASN A 15 7.68 -33.04 -30.49
CA ASN A 15 6.22 -33.16 -30.58
C ASN A 15 5.49 -32.03 -29.82
N PRO A 16 5.41 -30.79 -30.37
CA PRO A 16 4.82 -29.63 -29.71
C PRO A 16 3.35 -29.82 -29.27
N HIS A 17 2.60 -30.70 -29.93
CA HIS A 17 1.21 -31.02 -29.61
C HIS A 17 1.05 -31.78 -28.27
N LEU A 18 2.12 -32.39 -27.76
CA LEU A 18 2.11 -33.05 -26.45
C LEU A 18 2.25 -32.09 -25.28
N ARG A 19 2.51 -30.77 -25.53
CA ARG A 19 2.58 -29.77 -24.50
C ARG A 19 1.21 -29.58 -23.86
N ALA A 20 1.10 -29.98 -22.60
CA ALA A 20 -0.12 -29.70 -21.84
C ALA A 20 -0.23 -28.22 -21.49
N PRO A 21 -1.40 -27.60 -21.68
CA PRO A 21 -1.61 -26.25 -21.19
C PRO A 21 -1.45 -26.23 -19.66
N LEU A 22 -0.80 -25.18 -19.15
CA LEU A 22 -0.74 -24.97 -17.72
C LEU A 22 -2.17 -24.72 -17.21
N SER A 23 -2.63 -25.54 -16.25
CA SER A 23 -3.92 -25.30 -15.60
C SER A 23 -3.87 -23.95 -14.87
N ALA A 24 -4.98 -23.21 -14.87
CA ALA A 24 -5.08 -21.95 -14.13
C ALA A 24 -4.65 -22.18 -12.67
N PHE A 25 -3.71 -21.34 -12.22
CA PHE A 25 -3.34 -21.34 -10.81
C PHE A 25 -4.52 -20.84 -9.98
N THR A 26 -5.13 -21.74 -9.25
CA THR A 26 -6.06 -21.32 -8.20
C THR A 26 -5.20 -20.98 -6.99
N ALA A 27 -5.09 -19.68 -6.68
CA ALA A 27 -4.47 -19.26 -5.44
C ALA A 27 -5.14 -20.03 -4.28
N ASN A 28 -4.33 -20.65 -3.41
CA ASN A 28 -4.90 -21.30 -2.24
C ASN A 28 -5.55 -20.22 -1.36
N PRO A 29 -6.89 -20.18 -1.23
CA PRO A 29 -7.58 -19.14 -0.46
C PRO A 29 -7.09 -19.04 0.97
N ARG A 30 -6.63 -20.17 1.53
CA ARG A 30 -6.12 -20.23 2.92
C ARG A 30 -4.79 -19.52 3.11
N MET A 31 -4.00 -19.32 2.05
CA MET A 31 -2.71 -18.62 2.17
C MET A 31 -2.87 -17.10 2.30
N ARG A 32 -4.07 -16.57 2.04
CA ARG A 32 -4.39 -15.13 2.14
C ARG A 32 -5.57 -14.85 3.06
N ASP A 33 -5.96 -15.81 3.89
CA ASP A 33 -7.03 -15.61 4.85
C ASP A 33 -6.47 -14.91 6.11
N PRO A 34 -6.80 -13.62 6.33
CA PRO A 34 -6.31 -12.87 7.47
C PRO A 34 -6.70 -13.51 8.83
N ALA A 35 -7.77 -14.28 8.87
CA ALA A 35 -8.23 -14.98 10.05
C ALA A 35 -7.26 -16.09 10.52
N LEU A 36 -6.44 -16.60 9.60
CA LEU A 36 -5.48 -17.67 9.89
C LEU A 36 -4.11 -17.15 10.37
N TYR A 37 -3.87 -15.84 10.27
CA TYR A 37 -2.64 -15.24 10.78
C TYR A 37 -2.53 -15.44 12.30
N ARG A 38 -1.34 -15.79 12.78
CA ARG A 38 -1.09 -16.02 14.20
C ARG A 38 0.14 -15.21 14.62
N PRO A 39 -0.05 -14.01 15.19
CA PRO A 39 1.06 -13.23 15.74
C PRO A 39 1.66 -13.95 16.95
N SER A 40 2.97 -13.76 17.17
CA SER A 40 3.56 -14.18 18.45
C SER A 40 3.01 -13.31 19.60
N PRO A 41 3.08 -13.78 20.86
CA PRO A 41 2.65 -12.97 22.02
C PRO A 41 3.32 -11.61 22.07
N GLU A 42 4.62 -11.55 21.79
CA GLU A 42 5.43 -10.31 21.81
C GLU A 42 4.96 -9.34 20.71
N LEU A 43 4.64 -9.87 19.52
CA LEU A 43 4.11 -9.06 18.43
C LEU A 43 2.72 -8.52 18.77
N ALA A 44 1.87 -9.35 19.41
CA ALA A 44 0.55 -8.91 19.85
C ALA A 44 0.64 -7.79 20.91
N GLU A 45 1.59 -7.88 21.84
CA GLU A 45 1.87 -6.83 22.82
C GLU A 45 2.35 -5.53 22.13
N ALA A 46 3.28 -5.63 21.20
CA ALA A 46 3.77 -4.48 20.42
C ALA A 46 2.64 -3.79 19.63
N VAL A 47 1.77 -4.57 19.01
CA VAL A 47 0.55 -4.06 18.34
C VAL A 47 -0.34 -3.31 19.32
N ASN A 48 -0.62 -3.88 20.49
CA ASN A 48 -1.46 -3.25 21.50
C ASN A 48 -0.88 -1.92 21.98
N VAL A 49 0.44 -1.86 22.20
CA VAL A 49 1.13 -0.61 22.59
C VAL A 49 1.00 0.43 21.47
N ALA A 50 1.27 0.05 20.21
CA ALA A 50 1.17 0.96 19.08
C ALA A 50 -0.26 1.52 18.90
N LEU A 51 -1.28 0.65 19.04
CA LEU A 51 -2.68 1.05 18.95
C LEU A 51 -3.10 1.97 20.11
N HIS A 52 -2.65 1.68 21.33
CA HIS A 52 -2.98 2.47 22.51
C HIS A 52 -2.36 3.87 22.48
N LEU A 53 -1.12 3.96 21.99
CA LEU A 53 -0.39 5.22 21.87
C LEU A 53 -0.71 5.97 20.57
N GLY A 54 -1.37 5.33 19.61
CA GLY A 54 -1.64 5.91 18.28
C GLY A 54 -0.37 6.16 17.45
N ILE A 55 0.68 5.33 17.65
CA ILE A 55 1.96 5.46 16.95
C ILE A 55 2.10 4.41 15.85
N PRO A 56 2.92 4.66 14.81
CA PRO A 56 3.22 3.68 13.78
C PRO A 56 3.96 2.45 14.35
N LEU A 57 3.67 1.26 13.81
CA LEU A 57 4.36 0.02 14.13
C LEU A 57 5.33 -0.34 13.01
N LEU A 58 6.63 -0.37 13.30
CA LEU A 58 7.66 -0.83 12.37
C LEU A 58 7.95 -2.33 12.61
N LEU A 59 7.84 -3.11 11.54
CA LEU A 59 8.19 -4.54 11.51
C LEU A 59 9.45 -4.75 10.70
N THR A 60 10.47 -5.31 11.33
CA THR A 60 11.71 -5.71 10.67
C THR A 60 11.84 -7.23 10.66
N GLY A 61 12.59 -7.77 9.71
CA GLY A 61 12.86 -9.19 9.64
C GLY A 61 13.01 -9.72 8.21
N GLU A 62 13.31 -11.00 8.07
CA GLU A 62 13.53 -11.62 6.77
C GLU A 62 12.28 -11.59 5.87
N PRO A 63 12.48 -11.58 4.52
CA PRO A 63 11.37 -11.74 3.58
C PRO A 63 10.56 -13.01 3.85
N GLY A 64 9.24 -12.92 3.72
CA GLY A 64 8.36 -14.08 3.88
C GLY A 64 7.97 -14.43 5.33
N CYS A 65 8.43 -13.70 6.35
CA CYS A 65 8.02 -13.94 7.75
C CYS A 65 6.64 -13.40 8.14
N GLY A 66 5.85 -12.90 7.17
CA GLY A 66 4.47 -12.49 7.42
C GLY A 66 4.27 -11.04 7.89
N LYS A 67 5.26 -10.16 7.72
CA LYS A 67 5.16 -8.73 8.10
C LYS A 67 3.96 -8.02 7.43
N THR A 68 3.85 -8.17 6.13
CA THR A 68 2.76 -7.59 5.33
C THR A 68 1.40 -8.15 5.74
N GLU A 69 1.32 -9.44 6.08
CA GLU A 69 0.09 -10.13 6.47
C GLU A 69 -0.49 -9.60 7.79
N LEU A 70 0.34 -9.03 8.67
CA LEU A 70 -0.16 -8.39 9.90
C LEU A 70 -1.13 -7.25 9.60
N ALA A 71 -0.85 -6.41 8.61
CA ALA A 71 -1.73 -5.30 8.24
C ALA A 71 -3.13 -5.81 7.79
N TRP A 72 -3.16 -6.89 7.00
CA TRP A 72 -4.40 -7.54 6.58
C TRP A 72 -5.15 -8.14 7.77
N HIS A 73 -4.41 -8.79 8.69
CA HIS A 73 -5.00 -9.35 9.91
C HIS A 73 -5.61 -8.26 10.79
N LEU A 74 -4.91 -7.14 11.02
CA LEU A 74 -5.44 -6.03 11.82
C LEU A 74 -6.68 -5.40 11.18
N ALA A 75 -6.68 -5.20 9.86
CA ALA A 75 -7.82 -4.67 9.13
C ALA A 75 -9.04 -5.59 9.26
N TRP A 76 -8.84 -6.90 9.14
CA TRP A 76 -9.88 -7.90 9.35
C TRP A 76 -10.36 -7.95 10.81
N TYR A 77 -9.43 -8.00 11.77
CA TYR A 77 -9.74 -8.14 13.20
C TYR A 77 -10.58 -6.98 13.74
N PHE A 78 -10.27 -5.75 13.32
CA PHE A 78 -10.96 -4.53 13.74
C PHE A 78 -12.07 -4.07 12.79
N HIS A 79 -12.41 -4.84 11.77
CA HIS A 79 -13.42 -4.51 10.76
C HIS A 79 -13.18 -3.15 10.06
N LEU A 80 -11.93 -2.84 9.71
CA LEU A 80 -11.51 -1.57 9.13
C LEU A 80 -11.49 -1.56 7.58
N GLY A 81 -12.07 -2.58 6.96
CA GLY A 81 -12.00 -2.78 5.51
C GLY A 81 -10.64 -3.31 5.07
N GLU A 82 -10.35 -3.30 3.78
CA GLU A 82 -9.03 -3.71 3.27
C GLU A 82 -7.98 -2.66 3.61
N PRO A 83 -6.74 -3.08 3.94
CA PRO A 83 -5.66 -2.13 4.21
C PRO A 83 -5.31 -1.33 2.95
N LEU A 84 -4.97 -0.07 3.14
CA LEU A 84 -4.46 0.80 2.11
C LEU A 84 -2.96 0.59 2.01
N VAL A 85 -2.48 0.14 0.86
CA VAL A 85 -1.08 -0.29 0.69
C VAL A 85 -0.29 0.73 -0.12
N PHE A 86 0.86 1.13 0.40
CA PHE A 86 1.89 1.88 -0.31
C PHE A 86 3.18 1.06 -0.36
N ASN A 87 3.66 0.74 -1.56
CA ASN A 87 4.93 0.03 -1.74
C ASN A 87 6.04 1.05 -2.00
N ALA A 88 6.97 1.17 -1.06
CA ALA A 88 8.11 2.08 -1.19
C ALA A 88 9.07 1.64 -2.32
N LYS A 89 9.59 2.62 -3.05
CA LYS A 89 10.50 2.42 -4.19
C LYS A 89 11.66 3.41 -4.09
N SER A 90 12.71 3.17 -4.86
CA SER A 90 13.91 4.03 -4.90
C SER A 90 13.65 5.49 -5.32
N GLY A 91 12.52 5.78 -5.93
CA GLY A 91 12.10 7.14 -6.31
C GLY A 91 10.94 7.68 -5.48
N SER A 92 10.53 6.99 -4.41
CA SER A 92 9.42 7.44 -3.56
C SER A 92 9.79 8.68 -2.75
N SER A 93 8.86 9.62 -2.65
CA SER A 93 8.90 10.77 -1.75
C SER A 93 7.79 10.67 -0.69
N ALA A 94 7.89 11.43 0.39
CA ALA A 94 6.82 11.47 1.41
C ALA A 94 5.51 12.02 0.86
N THR A 95 5.56 12.90 -0.14
CA THR A 95 4.36 13.42 -0.81
C THR A 95 3.59 12.31 -1.53
N ASP A 96 4.30 11.33 -2.10
CA ASP A 96 3.67 10.20 -2.78
C ASP A 96 2.83 9.30 -1.86
N LEU A 97 2.98 9.42 -0.53
CA LEU A 97 2.10 8.74 0.43
C LEU A 97 0.69 9.33 0.43
N PHE A 98 0.55 10.59 0.09
CA PHE A 98 -0.71 11.31 0.17
C PHE A 98 -1.44 11.36 -1.16
N TYR A 99 -0.76 11.80 -2.22
CA TYR A 99 -1.35 11.91 -3.55
C TYR A 99 -0.29 11.98 -4.65
N GLN A 100 -0.73 11.76 -5.87
CA GLN A 100 0.03 12.01 -7.09
C GLN A 100 -0.78 12.96 -7.98
N TYR A 101 -0.09 13.95 -8.55
CA TYR A 101 -0.64 14.90 -9.48
C TYR A 101 -0.15 14.60 -10.90
N ASP A 102 -1.09 14.39 -11.83
CA ASP A 102 -0.78 14.24 -13.25
C ASP A 102 -0.61 15.62 -13.91
N ALA A 103 0.55 16.24 -13.65
CA ALA A 103 0.89 17.56 -14.21
C ALA A 103 0.95 17.54 -15.75
N LEU A 104 1.41 16.43 -16.35
CA LEU A 104 1.50 16.31 -17.80
C LEU A 104 0.11 16.21 -18.44
N GLY A 105 -0.75 15.38 -17.89
CA GLY A 105 -2.13 15.24 -18.35
C GLY A 105 -2.91 16.56 -18.21
N HIS A 106 -2.73 17.27 -17.08
CA HIS A 106 -3.34 18.59 -16.89
C HIS A 106 -2.82 19.63 -17.88
N PHE A 107 -1.50 19.65 -18.13
CA PHE A 107 -0.91 20.55 -19.13
C PHE A 107 -1.46 20.27 -20.54
N GLN A 108 -1.50 19.02 -20.97
CA GLN A 108 -2.06 18.62 -22.26
C GLN A 108 -3.54 18.99 -22.40
N TYR A 109 -4.30 18.80 -21.31
CA TYR A 109 -5.70 19.21 -21.29
C TYR A 109 -5.85 20.72 -21.49
N SER A 110 -5.07 21.54 -20.79
CA SER A 110 -5.08 23.00 -20.85
C SER A 110 -4.70 23.55 -22.23
N GLN A 111 -3.83 22.84 -22.97
CA GLN A 111 -3.48 23.21 -24.35
C GLN A 111 -4.66 23.04 -25.33
N ASN A 112 -5.55 22.10 -25.07
CA ASN A 112 -6.64 21.76 -25.98
C ASN A 112 -8.00 22.35 -25.56
N HIS A 113 -8.08 22.99 -24.39
CA HIS A 113 -9.33 23.55 -23.84
C HIS A 113 -9.08 24.97 -23.35
N ALA A 114 -9.90 25.91 -23.80
CA ALA A 114 -9.77 27.33 -23.43
C ALA A 114 -10.32 27.64 -22.03
N GLU A 115 -11.20 26.79 -21.50
CA GLU A 115 -11.82 27.00 -20.20
C GLU A 115 -10.98 26.38 -19.10
N ALA A 116 -10.78 27.13 -18.00
CA ALA A 116 -10.14 26.62 -16.81
C ALA A 116 -11.06 25.62 -16.11
N LEU A 117 -10.49 24.50 -15.64
CA LEU A 117 -11.21 23.52 -14.86
C LEU A 117 -11.61 24.08 -13.49
N SER A 118 -12.80 23.69 -13.02
CA SER A 118 -13.14 23.89 -11.62
C SER A 118 -12.23 23.03 -10.71
N PRO A 119 -12.00 23.43 -9.44
CA PRO A 119 -11.18 22.64 -8.53
C PRO A 119 -11.64 21.18 -8.38
N ASP A 120 -12.93 20.93 -8.41
CA ASP A 120 -13.50 19.59 -8.30
C ASP A 120 -13.27 18.73 -9.56
N GLU A 121 -13.26 19.35 -10.74
CA GLU A 121 -12.91 18.66 -11.98
C GLU A 121 -11.43 18.37 -12.07
N LEU A 122 -10.59 19.32 -11.63
CA LEU A 122 -9.15 19.13 -11.55
C LEU A 122 -8.81 17.98 -10.58
N GLU A 123 -9.43 17.96 -9.41
CA GLU A 123 -9.27 16.88 -8.42
C GLU A 123 -9.62 15.52 -9.04
N ARG A 124 -10.80 15.40 -9.65
CA ARG A 124 -11.24 14.12 -10.24
C ARG A 124 -10.37 13.61 -11.38
N ARG A 125 -9.80 14.50 -12.18
CA ARG A 125 -9.09 14.12 -13.41
C ARG A 125 -7.61 13.90 -13.21
N PHE A 126 -6.99 14.69 -12.33
CA PHE A 126 -5.52 14.80 -12.27
C PHE A 126 -4.92 14.56 -10.89
N ILE A 127 -5.74 14.39 -9.84
CA ILE A 127 -5.26 14.03 -8.50
C ILE A 127 -5.63 12.59 -8.20
N CYS A 128 -4.62 11.77 -7.91
CA CYS A 128 -4.78 10.39 -7.46
C CYS A 128 -4.33 10.28 -6.00
N TYR A 129 -5.27 10.18 -5.07
CA TYR A 129 -4.93 10.01 -3.66
C TYR A 129 -4.33 8.63 -3.40
N GLN A 130 -3.25 8.60 -2.64
CA GLN A 130 -2.50 7.41 -2.27
C GLN A 130 -2.89 6.93 -0.86
N ALA A 131 -2.27 5.85 -0.38
CA ALA A 131 -2.70 5.13 0.80
C ALA A 131 -2.94 6.03 2.04
N LEU A 132 -1.99 6.90 2.38
CA LEU A 132 -2.12 7.78 3.55
C LEU A 132 -3.11 8.93 3.28
N GLY A 133 -3.11 9.48 2.07
CA GLY A 133 -4.07 10.52 1.67
C GLY A 133 -5.52 10.02 1.71
N VAL A 134 -5.77 8.80 1.22
CA VAL A 134 -7.09 8.16 1.32
C VAL A 134 -7.47 7.93 2.78
N ALA A 135 -6.54 7.44 3.63
CA ALA A 135 -6.80 7.20 5.04
C ALA A 135 -7.18 8.48 5.79
N ILE A 136 -6.44 9.59 5.56
CA ILE A 136 -6.70 10.89 6.19
C ILE A 136 -8.06 11.48 5.79
N ARG A 137 -8.48 11.25 4.53
CA ARG A 137 -9.75 11.73 3.99
C ARG A 137 -10.95 10.83 4.31
N SER A 138 -10.71 9.66 4.90
CA SER A 138 -11.78 8.70 5.21
C SER A 138 -12.58 9.12 6.43
N ASP A 139 -13.90 8.88 6.41
CA ASP A 139 -14.81 9.13 7.53
C ASP A 139 -14.66 8.11 8.67
N GLY A 140 -13.77 7.13 8.53
CA GLY A 140 -13.50 6.10 9.52
C GLY A 140 -12.02 5.73 9.57
N ARG A 141 -11.64 5.07 10.68
CA ARG A 141 -10.27 4.57 10.85
C ARG A 141 -9.94 3.53 9.79
N ARG A 142 -8.74 3.60 9.23
CA ARG A 142 -8.23 2.66 8.22
C ARG A 142 -6.88 2.09 8.65
N VAL A 143 -6.52 0.93 8.12
CA VAL A 143 -5.15 0.42 8.22
C VAL A 143 -4.37 0.89 7.01
N VAL A 144 -3.18 1.47 7.23
CA VAL A 144 -2.23 1.86 6.18
C VAL A 144 -1.00 0.99 6.33
N LEU A 145 -0.64 0.29 5.27
CA LEU A 145 0.59 -0.48 5.16
C LEU A 145 1.57 0.27 4.26
N ILE A 146 2.74 0.62 4.80
CA ILE A 146 3.87 1.16 4.04
C ILE A 146 4.91 0.06 3.96
N ASP A 147 4.94 -0.63 2.83
CA ASP A 147 5.72 -1.85 2.64
C ASP A 147 7.11 -1.54 2.08
N GLU A 148 8.12 -2.26 2.58
CA GLU A 148 9.52 -2.21 2.11
C GLU A 148 10.14 -0.80 2.19
N VAL A 149 10.03 -0.12 3.35
CA VAL A 149 10.59 1.23 3.55
C VAL A 149 12.10 1.31 3.35
N ASP A 150 12.81 0.20 3.47
CA ASP A 150 14.25 0.06 3.20
C ASP A 150 14.61 0.27 1.71
N LYS A 151 13.64 0.16 0.78
CA LYS A 151 13.85 0.42 -0.64
C LYS A 151 13.80 1.89 -1.02
N ALA A 152 13.27 2.74 -0.15
CA ALA A 152 13.14 4.17 -0.38
C ALA A 152 14.49 4.91 -0.27
N PRO A 153 14.58 6.16 -0.77
CA PRO A 153 15.76 7.00 -0.59
C PRO A 153 16.09 7.22 0.89
N ARG A 154 17.36 7.56 1.19
CA ARG A 154 17.86 7.72 2.58
C ARG A 154 17.11 8.78 3.39
N ASP A 155 16.60 9.81 2.75
CA ASP A 155 15.89 10.91 3.40
C ASP A 155 14.42 10.58 3.66
N PHE A 156 13.87 9.62 2.93
CA PHE A 156 12.46 9.21 3.03
C PHE A 156 12.01 8.86 4.46
N PRO A 157 12.78 8.14 5.32
CA PRO A 157 12.35 7.84 6.68
C PRO A 157 12.11 9.08 7.55
N ASN A 158 12.92 10.14 7.39
CA ASN A 158 12.76 11.38 8.16
C ASN A 158 11.49 12.13 7.71
N ASP A 159 11.29 12.25 6.40
CA ASP A 159 10.10 12.89 5.82
C ASP A 159 8.83 12.09 6.16
N LEU A 160 8.95 10.77 6.18
CA LEU A 160 7.89 9.85 6.58
C LEU A 160 7.47 10.10 8.04
N LEU A 161 8.43 10.20 8.98
CA LEU A 161 8.12 10.44 10.39
C LEU A 161 7.36 11.76 10.57
N ASP A 162 7.77 12.83 9.88
CA ASP A 162 7.06 14.12 9.91
C ASP A 162 5.63 14.00 9.36
N ALA A 163 5.46 13.26 8.25
CA ALA A 163 4.16 12.99 7.65
C ALA A 163 3.22 12.21 8.58
N LEU A 164 3.77 11.20 9.28
CA LEU A 164 3.02 10.34 10.20
C LEU A 164 2.69 11.02 11.53
N ASP A 165 3.50 11.96 11.98
CA ASP A 165 3.23 12.75 13.18
C ASP A 165 2.09 13.76 12.92
N LYS A 166 2.19 14.50 11.83
CA LYS A 166 1.22 15.56 11.50
C LYS A 166 -0.13 15.03 11.03
N LEU A 167 -0.16 13.90 10.30
CA LEU A 167 -1.35 13.30 9.66
C LEU A 167 -2.23 14.34 8.95
N ARG A 168 -1.56 15.26 8.27
CA ARG A 168 -2.17 16.30 7.44
C ARG A 168 -1.35 16.49 6.17
N PHE A 169 -1.98 16.94 5.12
CA PHE A 169 -1.29 17.32 3.89
C PHE A 169 -2.05 18.40 3.13
N ASP A 170 -1.31 19.14 2.35
CA ASP A 170 -1.83 20.18 1.49
C ASP A 170 -1.78 19.71 0.04
N VAL A 171 -2.78 20.10 -0.76
CA VAL A 171 -2.82 19.91 -2.22
C VAL A 171 -2.82 21.30 -2.86
N PRO A 172 -1.64 21.90 -3.12
CA PRO A 172 -1.51 23.26 -3.63
C PRO A 172 -2.29 23.47 -4.93
N GLU A 173 -2.35 22.46 -5.79
CA GLU A 173 -3.07 22.50 -7.07
C GLU A 173 -4.56 22.75 -6.90
N LEU A 174 -5.12 22.38 -5.75
CA LEU A 174 -6.53 22.59 -5.41
C LEU A 174 -6.74 23.73 -4.42
N GLY A 175 -5.67 24.23 -3.77
CA GLY A 175 -5.75 25.13 -2.63
C GLY A 175 -6.46 24.50 -1.42
N LYS A 176 -6.43 23.17 -1.29
CA LYS A 176 -7.09 22.40 -0.23
C LYS A 176 -6.08 21.81 0.74
N SER A 177 -6.46 21.75 2.03
CA SER A 177 -5.72 21.07 3.10
C SER A 177 -6.59 19.97 3.70
N TYR A 178 -5.99 18.84 4.00
CA TYR A 178 -6.65 17.70 4.60
C TYR A 178 -5.97 17.33 5.92
N HIS A 179 -6.76 16.95 6.91
CA HIS A 179 -6.29 16.46 8.21
C HIS A 179 -7.26 15.41 8.73
N THR A 180 -6.78 14.51 9.56
CA THR A 180 -7.63 13.53 10.23
C THR A 180 -7.93 13.95 11.67
N SER A 181 -9.04 13.49 12.21
CA SER A 181 -9.35 13.59 13.64
C SER A 181 -8.68 12.45 14.41
N ASP A 182 -8.51 12.60 15.73
CA ASP A 182 -7.98 11.53 16.60
C ASP A 182 -8.84 10.26 16.54
N ALA A 183 -10.16 10.42 16.40
CA ALA A 183 -11.09 9.29 16.26
C ALA A 183 -10.82 8.46 14.99
N ASN A 184 -10.42 9.12 13.92
CA ASN A 184 -10.15 8.50 12.60
C ASN A 184 -8.65 8.27 12.34
N ARG A 185 -7.79 8.50 13.36
CA ARG A 185 -6.34 8.29 13.22
C ARG A 185 -6.05 6.90 12.68
N PRO A 186 -5.36 6.76 11.53
CA PRO A 186 -5.14 5.46 10.90
C PRO A 186 -4.21 4.59 11.74
N VAL A 187 -4.39 3.28 11.65
CA VAL A 187 -3.42 2.29 12.13
C VAL A 187 -2.34 2.13 11.07
N ILE A 188 -1.10 2.46 11.40
CA ILE A 188 0.00 2.50 10.45
C ILE A 188 0.97 1.36 10.74
N VAL A 189 1.20 0.53 9.75
CA VAL A 189 2.17 -0.57 9.78
C VAL A 189 3.24 -0.29 8.73
N LEU A 190 4.49 -0.30 9.15
CA LEU A 190 5.68 -0.15 8.31
C LEU A 190 6.40 -1.48 8.25
N THR A 191 6.92 -1.87 7.09
CA THR A 191 7.76 -3.06 6.97
C THR A 191 9.13 -2.72 6.41
N SER A 192 10.14 -3.45 6.88
CA SER A 192 11.51 -3.40 6.36
C SER A 192 12.11 -4.79 6.33
N ASN A 193 13.03 -5.05 5.39
CA ASN A 193 13.79 -6.30 5.30
C ASN A 193 15.19 -6.18 5.91
N SER A 194 15.54 -5.04 6.45
CA SER A 194 16.83 -4.73 7.10
C SER A 194 16.67 -4.53 8.60
#